data_5d8248a39bc958838b409bf829e6f284
#
_entry.id   5d8248a39bc958838b409bf829e6f284
#
_cell.length_a   1.000
_cell.length_b   1.000
_cell.length_c   1.000
_cell.angle_alpha   90.00
_cell.angle_beta   90.00
_cell.angle_gamma   90.00
#
_symmetry.space_group_name_H-M   'P 1'
#
loop_
_entity.id
_entity.type
_entity.pdbx_description
1 polymer ?
#
loop_
_entity_poly.entity_id
_entity_poly.type
_entity_poly.pdbx_seq_one_letter_code
_entity_poly.pdbx_strand_id
1 'polypeptide(L)'
;MRPCFFLYNFFIILSTLMLSGCAALSPFLQRSRSSGATPLATVSPRFLAPMAVDKPVVSEEYVSKSVRSTLTSPAVPAVSQSVQVQPAQLSYSTPQIETATAVQLKYAVLLDTEVEQLPSSALLEQIDPWMGVPYRSGGSSRSGIDCSAFTMQVLEQCCGYKLPRTSKQQHAFCQPAAIASLSSGDLLFYATRGRGVSHVGIYLGNGKFAHASVSNGVTVSDLSDPYYQKRFISAGRIPAGSTRQ
;
A
#
# COMPACT_ATOMS: atom_id res chain seq x y z
N MET A 1 -16.52 60.79 -25.85
CA MET A 1 -17.60 60.61 -26.87
C MET A 1 -18.12 59.21 -26.75
N ARG A 2 -19.27 59.12 -26.21
CA ARG A 2 -20.48 58.36 -26.45
C ARG A 2 -20.40 56.83 -26.68
N PRO A 3 -21.32 56.15 -26.01
CA PRO A 3 -21.43 54.68 -25.92
C PRO A 3 -22.41 54.12 -26.95
N CYS A 4 -22.42 52.79 -27.11
CA CYS A 4 -23.53 52.09 -27.75
C CYS A 4 -23.98 50.91 -26.93
N PHE A 5 -25.16 51.06 -26.42
CA PHE A 5 -26.10 50.07 -25.86
C PHE A 5 -26.72 49.25 -27.00
N PHE A 6 -26.98 47.96 -26.75
CA PHE A 6 -28.10 47.21 -27.33
C PHE A 6 -28.32 46.01 -26.40
N LEU A 7 -29.31 46.04 -25.51
CA LEU A 7 -30.72 45.62 -25.60
C LEU A 7 -30.85 44.13 -25.98
N TYR A 8 -31.16 43.29 -24.97
CA TYR A 8 -32.48 42.89 -24.50
C TYR A 8 -33.27 42.06 -25.51
N ASN A 9 -33.45 40.76 -25.25
CA ASN A 9 -34.69 40.07 -25.60
C ASN A 9 -34.98 38.90 -24.68
N PHE A 10 -35.92 39.04 -23.94
CA PHE A 10 -36.94 38.43 -23.19
C PHE A 10 -37.78 37.48 -24.07
N PHE A 11 -37.83 36.19 -23.74
CA PHE A 11 -38.93 35.34 -24.16
C PHE A 11 -39.38 34.44 -23.01
N ILE A 12 -40.42 34.90 -22.35
CA ILE A 12 -41.32 34.12 -21.52
C ILE A 12 -42.29 33.44 -22.47
N ILE A 13 -42.38 32.09 -22.43
CA ILE A 13 -43.56 31.38 -22.90
C ILE A 13 -44.03 30.47 -21.77
N LEU A 14 -45.12 30.93 -21.20
CA LEU A 14 -46.05 30.25 -20.33
C LEU A 14 -46.95 29.38 -21.22
N SER A 15 -47.07 28.10 -20.99
CA SER A 15 -48.22 27.31 -21.47
C SER A 15 -48.57 26.22 -20.49
N THR A 16 -49.79 26.31 -20.09
CA THR A 16 -50.60 25.62 -19.11
C THR A 16 -51.07 24.25 -19.57
N LEU A 17 -51.32 23.40 -18.58
CA LEU A 17 -52.35 22.35 -18.45
C LEU A 17 -52.51 21.30 -19.56
N MET A 18 -52.40 20.05 -19.15
CA MET A 18 -53.46 19.04 -19.33
C MET A 18 -53.33 17.97 -18.24
N LEU A 19 -54.28 17.92 -17.36
CA LEU A 19 -54.67 16.73 -16.59
C LEU A 19 -55.25 15.68 -17.55
N SER A 20 -54.86 14.45 -17.45
CA SER A 20 -55.74 13.30 -17.65
C SER A 20 -55.10 12.06 -17.02
N GLY A 21 -55.81 11.53 -16.06
CA GLY A 21 -55.48 10.32 -15.34
C GLY A 21 -55.73 9.06 -16.16
N CYS A 22 -54.99 8.04 -15.80
CA CYS A 22 -55.44 6.67 -15.90
C CYS A 22 -54.78 5.86 -14.81
N ALA A 23 -55.55 5.50 -13.82
CA ALA A 23 -55.20 4.50 -12.82
C ALA A 23 -55.16 3.12 -13.51
N ALA A 24 -54.00 2.45 -13.47
CA ALA A 24 -53.89 1.05 -13.75
C ALA A 24 -53.46 0.32 -12.48
N LEU A 25 -54.41 -0.33 -11.87
CA LEU A 25 -54.21 -1.31 -10.79
C LEU A 25 -53.37 -2.46 -11.32
N SER A 26 -52.22 -2.71 -10.73
CA SER A 26 -51.50 -3.96 -10.90
C SER A 26 -51.74 -4.84 -9.69
N PRO A 27 -52.07 -6.14 -9.87
CA PRO A 27 -52.38 -7.01 -8.75
C PRO A 27 -51.13 -7.44 -8.02
N PHE A 28 -51.17 -7.26 -6.72
CA PHE A 28 -50.27 -7.73 -5.70
C PHE A 28 -50.25 -9.28 -5.70
N LEU A 29 -49.23 -9.87 -6.30
CA LEU A 29 -48.95 -11.31 -6.18
C LEU A 29 -48.20 -11.55 -4.87
N GLN A 30 -48.95 -11.89 -3.88
CA GLN A 30 -48.54 -12.40 -2.58
C GLN A 30 -47.92 -13.78 -2.78
N ARG A 31 -46.60 -13.84 -2.80
CA ARG A 31 -45.88 -15.14 -2.83
C ARG A 31 -45.63 -15.58 -1.41
N SER A 32 -46.37 -16.63 -1.04
CA SER A 32 -46.32 -17.36 0.21
C SER A 32 -44.87 -17.69 0.62
N ARG A 33 -44.49 -17.31 1.83
CA ARG A 33 -43.31 -17.83 2.53
C ARG A 33 -43.57 -19.29 2.91
N SER A 34 -42.94 -20.22 2.28
CA SER A 34 -42.73 -21.55 2.84
C SER A 34 -41.56 -21.50 3.79
N SER A 35 -41.86 -21.65 5.06
CA SER A 35 -40.92 -21.87 6.15
C SER A 35 -40.23 -23.22 5.96
N GLY A 36 -39.03 -23.23 5.44
CA GLY A 36 -38.13 -24.37 5.49
C GLY A 36 -37.01 -24.02 6.48
N ALA A 37 -37.21 -24.38 7.72
CA ALA A 37 -36.18 -24.36 8.72
C ALA A 37 -35.17 -25.47 8.42
N THR A 38 -34.01 -25.14 7.90
CA THR A 38 -32.86 -26.04 7.88
C THR A 38 -32.14 -25.93 9.23
N PRO A 39 -31.84 -27.05 9.91
CA PRO A 39 -31.14 -26.99 11.20
C PRO A 39 -29.71 -26.43 11.00
N LEU A 40 -29.29 -25.49 11.84
CA LEU A 40 -27.91 -25.09 11.96
C LEU A 40 -27.05 -26.32 12.26
N ALA A 41 -26.19 -26.68 11.34
CA ALA A 41 -25.08 -27.56 11.62
C ALA A 41 -24.12 -26.82 12.56
N THR A 42 -24.07 -27.28 13.79
CA THR A 42 -23.10 -26.86 14.79
C THR A 42 -21.72 -27.29 14.32
N VAL A 43 -20.98 -26.38 13.72
CA VAL A 43 -19.56 -26.60 13.42
C VAL A 43 -18.81 -26.44 14.72
N SER A 44 -18.49 -27.57 15.36
CA SER A 44 -17.56 -27.60 16.49
C SER A 44 -16.20 -27.08 16.03
N PRO A 45 -15.55 -26.19 16.79
CA PRO A 45 -14.17 -25.80 16.48
C PRO A 45 -13.28 -27.02 16.66
N ARG A 46 -12.73 -27.50 15.56
CA ARG A 46 -11.68 -28.50 15.59
C ARG A 46 -10.45 -27.87 16.22
N PHE A 47 -10.21 -28.15 17.48
CA PHE A 47 -8.96 -27.85 18.15
C PHE A 47 -7.85 -28.52 17.36
N LEU A 48 -6.91 -27.69 16.89
CA LEU A 48 -5.65 -28.14 16.32
C LEU A 48 -4.93 -28.98 17.37
N ALA A 49 -4.74 -30.26 17.08
CA ALA A 49 -3.88 -31.11 17.85
C ALA A 49 -2.44 -30.50 17.91
N PRO A 50 -1.75 -30.58 19.04
CA PRO A 50 -0.39 -30.08 19.12
C PRO A 50 0.47 -30.87 18.14
N MET A 51 1.10 -30.19 17.19
CA MET A 51 2.13 -30.75 16.34
C MET A 51 3.31 -31.15 17.23
N ALA A 52 3.60 -32.43 17.29
CA ALA A 52 4.80 -32.94 17.92
C ALA A 52 6.01 -32.33 17.20
N VAL A 53 6.79 -31.56 17.94
CA VAL A 53 8.08 -31.05 17.48
C VAL A 53 9.06 -32.23 17.53
N ASP A 54 9.29 -32.88 16.40
CA ASP A 54 10.35 -33.81 16.23
C ASP A 54 11.68 -33.06 16.39
N LYS A 55 12.42 -33.45 17.43
CA LYS A 55 13.78 -32.98 17.68
C LYS A 55 14.65 -33.32 16.47
N PRO A 56 15.50 -32.41 15.98
CA PRO A 56 16.50 -32.77 14.99
C PRO A 56 17.50 -33.73 15.67
N VAL A 57 17.57 -34.93 15.13
CA VAL A 57 18.63 -35.87 15.41
C VAL A 57 19.91 -35.31 14.81
N VAL A 58 20.74 -34.70 15.62
CA VAL A 58 22.11 -34.36 15.26
C VAL A 58 22.90 -35.67 15.29
N SER A 59 23.13 -36.25 14.12
CA SER A 59 24.09 -37.33 13.95
C SER A 59 25.51 -36.78 14.09
N GLU A 60 26.12 -37.01 15.21
CA GLU A 60 27.56 -36.89 15.43
C GLU A 60 28.27 -37.98 14.62
N GLU A 61 28.63 -37.70 13.40
CA GLU A 61 29.56 -38.55 12.66
C GLU A 61 30.32 -37.76 11.62
N TYR A 62 31.19 -36.86 12.06
CA TYR A 62 32.25 -36.33 11.21
C TYR A 62 33.48 -35.92 12.06
N VAL A 63 34.08 -36.88 12.75
CA VAL A 63 35.43 -36.73 13.30
C VAL A 63 36.24 -37.96 12.91
N SER A 64 37.36 -37.72 12.31
CA SER A 64 38.47 -38.63 12.06
C SER A 64 38.68 -39.06 10.60
N LYS A 65 39.29 -38.17 9.81
CA LYS A 65 40.29 -38.65 8.86
C LYS A 65 41.57 -37.83 9.02
N SER A 66 42.40 -38.34 9.94
CA SER A 66 43.82 -38.00 10.07
C SER A 66 44.54 -38.38 8.79
N VAL A 67 45.06 -37.44 8.05
CA VAL A 67 46.07 -37.68 7.03
C VAL A 67 47.43 -37.33 7.61
N ARG A 68 48.12 -38.37 7.96
CA ARG A 68 49.52 -38.36 8.33
C ARG A 68 50.34 -38.16 7.04
N SER A 69 50.95 -37.02 6.88
CA SER A 69 51.97 -36.80 5.85
C SER A 69 53.28 -36.38 6.47
N THR A 70 54.25 -37.15 6.13
CA THR A 70 55.66 -37.24 6.50
C THR A 70 56.39 -35.91 6.39
N LEU A 71 57.21 -35.66 7.42
CA LEU A 71 58.23 -34.65 7.51
C LEU A 71 59.30 -34.78 6.43
N THR A 72 59.58 -33.71 5.72
CA THR A 72 60.91 -33.47 5.19
C THR A 72 61.17 -31.96 5.33
N SER A 73 62.12 -31.64 6.16
CA SER A 73 62.60 -30.27 6.42
C SER A 73 63.66 -29.90 5.34
N PRO A 74 63.68 -28.69 4.86
CA PRO A 74 64.92 -27.94 4.77
C PRO A 74 64.85 -26.62 5.49
N ALA A 75 65.93 -26.30 6.17
CA ALA A 75 66.23 -25.10 6.92
C ALA A 75 66.11 -23.85 6.07
N VAL A 76 65.43 -22.82 6.57
CA VAL A 76 65.43 -21.49 6.03
C VAL A 76 65.57 -20.46 7.18
N PRO A 77 66.30 -19.37 6.96
CA PRO A 77 66.82 -18.50 8.01
C PRO A 77 65.74 -17.65 8.67
N ALA A 78 65.94 -17.39 9.98
CA ALA A 78 65.12 -16.53 10.80
C ALA A 78 65.12 -15.09 10.29
N VAL A 79 63.96 -14.63 9.82
CA VAL A 79 63.63 -13.21 9.72
C VAL A 79 62.52 -12.97 10.75
N SER A 80 62.92 -12.46 11.91
CA SER A 80 61.99 -11.94 12.90
C SER A 80 61.36 -10.63 12.37
N GLN A 81 60.25 -10.73 11.71
CA GLN A 81 59.31 -9.62 11.55
C GLN A 81 58.12 -9.89 12.47
N SER A 82 58.07 -9.16 13.56
CA SER A 82 56.90 -9.08 14.42
C SER A 82 55.77 -8.44 13.64
N VAL A 83 54.90 -9.27 13.03
CA VAL A 83 53.61 -8.83 12.52
C VAL A 83 52.75 -8.51 13.72
N GLN A 84 52.66 -7.23 14.07
CA GLN A 84 51.63 -6.76 14.99
C GLN A 84 50.28 -6.91 14.27
N VAL A 85 49.59 -8.01 14.60
CA VAL A 85 48.17 -8.14 14.25
C VAL A 85 47.42 -7.14 15.12
N GLN A 86 47.17 -5.96 14.57
CA GLN A 86 46.18 -5.06 15.15
C GLN A 86 44.83 -5.78 15.08
N PRO A 87 44.08 -5.93 16.20
CA PRO A 87 42.72 -6.38 16.14
C PRO A 87 41.97 -5.38 15.28
N ALA A 88 41.47 -5.84 14.12
CA ALA A 88 40.52 -5.10 13.35
C ALA A 88 39.36 -4.80 14.29
N GLN A 89 39.24 -3.54 14.72
CA GLN A 89 38.03 -3.07 15.39
C GLN A 89 36.93 -3.14 14.34
N LEU A 90 36.16 -4.23 14.37
CA LEU A 90 34.86 -4.30 13.76
C LEU A 90 34.02 -3.25 14.48
N SER A 91 33.96 -2.05 13.91
CA SER A 91 32.99 -1.04 14.29
C SER A 91 31.62 -1.60 13.91
N TYR A 92 31.00 -2.34 14.82
CA TYR A 92 29.57 -2.61 14.75
C TYR A 92 28.88 -1.26 14.90
N SER A 93 28.46 -0.68 13.79
CA SER A 93 27.44 0.36 13.85
C SER A 93 26.23 -0.29 14.51
N THR A 94 25.89 0.17 15.70
CA THR A 94 24.70 -0.27 16.43
C THR A 94 23.52 -0.20 15.47
N PRO A 95 22.81 -1.29 15.21
CA PRO A 95 21.70 -1.27 14.27
C PRO A 95 20.69 -0.23 14.72
N GLN A 96 20.21 0.60 13.79
CA GLN A 96 19.18 1.61 14.04
C GLN A 96 17.88 1.03 14.65
N ILE A 97 17.80 -0.29 14.70
CA ILE A 97 16.67 -1.04 15.26
C ILE A 97 16.42 -0.72 16.74
N GLU A 98 17.46 -0.37 17.51
CA GLU A 98 17.32 -0.04 18.94
C GLU A 98 16.59 1.29 19.17
N THR A 99 16.56 2.15 18.17
CA THR A 99 15.87 3.45 18.22
C THR A 99 14.62 3.52 17.36
N ALA A 100 14.28 2.40 16.69
CA ALA A 100 13.12 2.34 15.80
C ALA A 100 11.80 2.46 16.57
N THR A 101 10.88 3.26 16.05
CA THR A 101 9.54 3.38 16.59
C THR A 101 8.71 2.11 16.32
N ALA A 102 7.65 1.89 17.10
CA ALA A 102 6.73 0.77 16.87
C ALA A 102 6.11 0.80 15.45
N VAL A 103 5.89 1.98 14.89
CA VAL A 103 5.42 2.14 13.51
C VAL A 103 6.47 1.68 12.52
N GLN A 104 7.73 2.07 12.69
CA GLN A 104 8.82 1.63 11.82
C GLN A 104 8.98 0.10 11.85
N LEU A 105 8.99 -0.51 13.03
CA LEU A 105 9.08 -1.98 13.16
C LEU A 105 7.91 -2.69 12.48
N LYS A 106 6.69 -2.18 12.66
CA LYS A 106 5.50 -2.70 11.97
C LYS A 106 5.66 -2.65 10.45
N TYR A 107 6.11 -1.52 9.92
CA TYR A 107 6.26 -1.35 8.47
C TYR A 107 7.48 -2.06 7.90
N ALA A 108 8.55 -2.29 8.65
CA ALA A 108 9.66 -3.14 8.24
C ALA A 108 9.15 -4.57 7.92
N VAL A 109 8.30 -5.12 8.79
CA VAL A 109 7.66 -6.42 8.55
C VAL A 109 6.66 -6.37 7.38
N LEU A 110 5.80 -5.34 7.30
CA LEU A 110 4.80 -5.22 6.23
C LEU A 110 5.41 -5.02 4.84
N LEU A 111 6.54 -4.33 4.76
CA LEU A 111 7.22 -4.02 3.51
C LEU A 111 8.32 -5.04 3.18
N ASP A 112 8.56 -6.02 4.08
CA ASP A 112 9.63 -7.02 3.95
C ASP A 112 10.98 -6.34 3.64
N THR A 113 11.39 -5.41 4.52
CA THR A 113 12.60 -4.60 4.35
C THR A 113 13.22 -4.24 5.68
N GLU A 114 14.50 -3.88 5.67
CA GLU A 114 15.22 -3.40 6.85
C GLU A 114 14.72 -2.02 7.28
N VAL A 115 14.83 -1.71 8.58
CA VAL A 115 14.34 -0.45 9.16
C VAL A 115 15.01 0.77 8.50
N GLU A 116 16.27 0.63 8.12
CA GLU A 116 17.09 1.66 7.47
C GLU A 116 16.65 1.97 6.03
N GLN A 117 15.92 1.05 5.40
CA GLN A 117 15.42 1.17 4.02
C GLN A 117 13.95 1.60 3.97
N LEU A 118 13.33 1.82 5.12
CA LEU A 118 11.94 2.26 5.19
C LEU A 118 11.73 3.63 4.54
N PRO A 119 10.50 3.90 4.05
CA PRO A 119 10.07 5.27 3.76
C PRO A 119 10.28 6.19 4.96
N SER A 120 10.23 7.51 4.72
CA SER A 120 10.32 8.46 5.82
C SER A 120 9.28 8.15 6.90
N SER A 121 9.68 8.22 8.17
CA SER A 121 8.79 8.00 9.31
C SER A 121 7.54 8.89 9.25
N ALA A 122 7.68 10.12 8.80
CA ALA A 122 6.57 11.05 8.60
C ALA A 122 5.48 10.50 7.66
N LEU A 123 5.86 9.82 6.56
CA LEU A 123 4.90 9.18 5.66
C LEU A 123 4.19 8.01 6.34
N LEU A 124 4.95 7.14 7.00
CA LEU A 124 4.41 5.95 7.66
C LEU A 124 3.48 6.31 8.82
N GLU A 125 3.84 7.30 9.63
CA GLU A 125 3.03 7.82 10.74
C GLU A 125 1.71 8.44 10.27
N GLN A 126 1.67 8.99 9.06
CA GLN A 126 0.43 9.50 8.48
C GLN A 126 -0.43 8.39 7.84
N ILE A 127 0.16 7.30 7.38
CA ILE A 127 -0.57 6.15 6.84
C ILE A 127 -1.16 5.29 7.97
N ASP A 128 -0.36 5.02 9.01
CA ASP A 128 -0.68 4.06 10.05
C ASP A 128 -2.06 4.24 10.70
N PRO A 129 -2.47 5.44 11.08
CA PRO A 129 -3.79 5.66 11.64
C PRO A 129 -4.95 5.34 10.68
N TRP A 130 -4.72 5.28 9.36
CA TRP A 130 -5.74 4.93 8.37
C TRP A 130 -5.89 3.44 8.14
N MET A 131 -4.94 2.62 8.56
CA MET A 131 -4.97 1.18 8.32
C MET A 131 -6.27 0.56 8.82
N GLY A 132 -6.93 -0.24 7.95
CA GLY A 132 -8.22 -0.87 8.23
C GLY A 132 -9.45 0.03 8.10
N VAL A 133 -9.32 1.34 7.88
CA VAL A 133 -10.47 2.23 7.65
C VAL A 133 -11.24 1.75 6.42
N PRO A 134 -12.58 1.54 6.51
CA PRO A 134 -13.37 0.99 5.42
C PRO A 134 -13.36 1.88 4.17
N TYR A 135 -13.46 1.24 3.00
CA TYR A 135 -13.65 1.97 1.76
C TYR A 135 -15.06 2.57 1.68
N ARG A 136 -15.14 3.85 1.33
CA ARG A 136 -16.40 4.53 1.02
C ARG A 136 -16.21 5.45 -0.18
N SER A 137 -16.94 5.19 -1.25
CA SER A 137 -16.88 6.04 -2.45
C SER A 137 -17.26 7.49 -2.11
N GLY A 138 -16.40 8.45 -2.46
CA GLY A 138 -16.55 9.85 -2.08
C GLY A 138 -16.27 10.18 -0.61
N GLY A 139 -15.96 9.16 0.21
CA GLY A 139 -15.61 9.33 1.62
C GLY A 139 -14.26 10.02 1.82
N SER A 140 -14.11 10.71 2.95
CA SER A 140 -12.88 11.44 3.32
C SER A 140 -12.66 11.48 4.84
N SER A 141 -13.19 10.51 5.58
CA SER A 141 -13.12 10.47 7.05
C SER A 141 -12.73 9.09 7.56
N ARG A 142 -12.52 8.97 8.88
CA ARG A 142 -12.24 7.69 9.56
C ARG A 142 -13.41 6.70 9.54
N SER A 143 -14.63 7.16 9.29
CA SER A 143 -15.80 6.29 9.08
C SER A 143 -15.89 5.71 7.67
N GLY A 144 -15.01 6.15 6.76
CA GLY A 144 -14.89 5.64 5.40
C GLY A 144 -14.19 6.62 4.48
N ILE A 145 -13.25 6.11 3.69
CA ILE A 145 -12.41 6.90 2.80
C ILE A 145 -12.30 6.26 1.41
N ASP A 146 -12.22 7.07 0.35
CA ASP A 146 -11.87 6.56 -0.98
C ASP A 146 -10.36 6.67 -1.27
N CYS A 147 -9.92 6.04 -2.35
CA CYS A 147 -8.52 5.95 -2.70
C CYS A 147 -7.85 7.32 -2.90
N SER A 148 -8.52 8.26 -3.55
CA SER A 148 -7.96 9.58 -3.83
C SER A 148 -8.02 10.54 -2.63
N ALA A 149 -9.01 10.41 -1.75
CA ALA A 149 -9.04 11.13 -0.50
C ALA A 149 -7.95 10.64 0.45
N PHE A 150 -7.68 9.33 0.48
CA PHE A 150 -6.60 8.75 1.27
C PHE A 150 -5.23 9.32 0.85
N THR A 151 -4.90 9.25 -0.44
CA THR A 151 -3.63 9.81 -0.95
C THR A 151 -3.52 11.30 -0.68
N MET A 152 -4.60 12.05 -0.88
CA MET A 152 -4.64 13.50 -0.64
C MET A 152 -4.34 13.84 0.83
N GLN A 153 -5.02 13.19 1.78
CA GLN A 153 -4.86 13.50 3.20
C GLN A 153 -3.50 13.08 3.75
N VAL A 154 -3.03 11.88 3.38
CA VAL A 154 -1.72 11.41 3.81
C VAL A 154 -0.61 12.34 3.31
N LEU A 155 -0.60 12.66 2.03
CA LEU A 155 0.48 13.44 1.42
C LEU A 155 0.39 14.93 1.74
N GLU A 156 -0.78 15.44 2.07
CA GLU A 156 -0.92 16.80 2.62
C GLU A 156 -0.30 16.88 4.02
N GLN A 157 -0.57 15.90 4.88
CA GLN A 157 -0.11 15.93 6.27
C GLN A 157 1.38 15.61 6.41
N CYS A 158 1.90 14.62 5.69
CA CYS A 158 3.33 14.27 5.79
C CYS A 158 4.24 15.27 5.09
N CYS A 159 3.80 15.82 3.97
CA CYS A 159 4.69 16.49 3.01
C CYS A 159 4.15 17.84 2.52
N GLY A 160 2.96 18.26 2.95
CA GLY A 160 2.32 19.52 2.56
C GLY A 160 1.80 19.56 1.11
N TYR A 161 1.72 18.43 0.42
CA TYR A 161 1.27 18.38 -0.97
C TYR A 161 -0.24 18.59 -1.08
N LYS A 162 -0.67 19.51 -1.91
CA LYS A 162 -2.07 19.73 -2.25
C LYS A 162 -2.44 18.96 -3.51
N LEU A 163 -3.04 17.80 -3.35
CA LEU A 163 -3.50 16.97 -4.45
C LEU A 163 -4.95 17.28 -4.85
N PRO A 164 -5.30 17.14 -6.13
CA PRO A 164 -6.70 17.19 -6.58
C PRO A 164 -7.55 16.08 -5.97
N ARG A 165 -8.87 16.29 -5.92
CA ARG A 165 -9.80 15.38 -5.22
C ARG A 165 -9.93 13.99 -5.86
N THR A 166 -9.81 13.85 -7.16
CA THR A 166 -10.09 12.60 -7.85
C THR A 166 -8.82 11.93 -8.39
N SER A 167 -8.81 10.58 -8.44
CA SER A 167 -7.67 9.83 -8.99
C SER A 167 -7.31 10.20 -10.43
N LYS A 168 -8.29 10.56 -11.27
CA LYS A 168 -8.06 11.05 -12.64
C LYS A 168 -7.33 12.39 -12.65
N GLN A 169 -7.74 13.30 -11.77
CA GLN A 169 -7.10 14.62 -11.66
C GLN A 169 -5.71 14.49 -11.03
N GLN A 170 -5.52 13.60 -10.05
CA GLN A 170 -4.21 13.32 -9.48
C GLN A 170 -3.26 12.74 -10.54
N HIS A 171 -3.75 11.85 -11.38
CA HIS A 171 -2.97 11.32 -12.50
C HIS A 171 -2.54 12.41 -13.49
N ALA A 172 -3.46 13.30 -13.86
CA ALA A 172 -3.15 14.42 -14.75
C ALA A 172 -2.22 15.47 -14.10
N PHE A 173 -2.22 15.56 -12.78
CA PHE A 173 -1.38 16.48 -12.01
C PHE A 173 0.06 16.01 -11.87
N CYS A 174 0.29 14.68 -11.78
CA CYS A 174 1.61 14.10 -11.59
C CYS A 174 2.44 14.09 -12.88
N GLN A 175 3.76 14.19 -12.72
CA GLN A 175 4.71 13.90 -13.79
C GLN A 175 4.88 12.39 -13.91
N PRO A 176 4.96 11.81 -15.12
CA PRO A 176 5.18 10.39 -15.31
C PRO A 176 6.44 9.90 -14.59
N ALA A 177 6.36 8.77 -13.90
CA ALA A 177 7.48 8.11 -13.25
C ALA A 177 7.65 6.70 -13.84
N ALA A 178 8.89 6.29 -14.10
CA ALA A 178 9.18 4.93 -14.55
C ALA A 178 9.14 3.96 -13.37
N ILE A 179 8.64 2.74 -13.57
CA ILE A 179 8.57 1.71 -12.51
C ILE A 179 9.95 1.43 -11.90
N ALA A 180 11.01 1.41 -12.75
CA ALA A 180 12.36 1.16 -12.30
C ALA A 180 12.96 2.29 -11.42
N SER A 181 12.35 3.48 -11.40
CA SER A 181 12.82 4.65 -10.63
C SER A 181 11.80 5.15 -9.63
N LEU A 182 10.88 4.27 -9.19
CA LEU A 182 9.90 4.61 -8.17
C LEU A 182 10.55 4.96 -6.84
N SER A 183 10.06 6.02 -6.24
CA SER A 183 10.44 6.47 -4.91
C SER A 183 9.23 6.48 -3.99
N SER A 184 9.44 6.28 -2.70
CA SER A 184 8.36 6.37 -1.71
C SER A 184 7.63 7.71 -1.81
N GLY A 185 6.29 7.67 -1.80
CA GLY A 185 5.43 8.83 -2.03
C GLY A 185 5.00 9.02 -3.48
N ASP A 186 5.59 8.32 -4.47
CA ASP A 186 5.06 8.29 -5.84
C ASP A 186 3.66 7.67 -5.85
N LEU A 187 2.82 8.14 -6.77
CA LEU A 187 1.45 7.65 -6.92
C LEU A 187 1.37 6.58 -8.00
N LEU A 188 0.64 5.51 -7.70
CA LEU A 188 0.39 4.41 -8.62
C LEU A 188 -1.07 4.44 -9.06
N PHE A 189 -1.31 4.39 -10.36
CA PHE A 189 -2.64 4.54 -10.95
C PHE A 189 -3.09 3.26 -11.63
N TYR A 190 -4.36 2.91 -11.40
CA TYR A 190 -4.95 1.65 -11.86
C TYR A 190 -6.32 1.83 -12.49
N ALA A 191 -6.66 0.92 -13.43
CA ALA A 191 -8.00 0.75 -14.01
C ALA A 191 -8.76 -0.36 -13.26
N THR A 192 -9.29 -0.08 -12.07
CA THR A 192 -10.06 -1.06 -11.29
C THR A 192 -11.54 -1.08 -11.65
N ARG A 193 -12.04 -0.03 -12.31
CA ARG A 193 -13.42 0.11 -12.78
C ARG A 193 -13.43 0.58 -14.23
N GLY A 194 -13.68 -0.34 -15.16
CA GLY A 194 -13.74 -0.02 -16.58
C GLY A 194 -12.40 0.42 -17.20
N ARG A 195 -12.45 1.29 -18.20
CA ARG A 195 -11.26 1.81 -18.90
C ARG A 195 -10.79 3.12 -18.26
N GLY A 196 -9.45 3.26 -18.13
CA GLY A 196 -8.81 4.46 -17.61
C GLY A 196 -8.68 4.50 -16.09
N VAL A 197 -8.03 5.55 -15.59
CA VAL A 197 -7.70 5.71 -14.17
C VAL A 197 -8.96 5.78 -13.32
N SER A 198 -9.08 4.87 -12.37
CA SER A 198 -10.19 4.80 -11.43
C SER A 198 -9.75 4.48 -9.99
N HIS A 199 -8.46 4.22 -9.79
CA HIS A 199 -7.89 3.92 -8.48
C HIS A 199 -6.47 4.46 -8.38
N VAL A 200 -6.04 4.75 -7.14
CA VAL A 200 -4.72 5.31 -6.84
C VAL A 200 -4.22 4.77 -5.50
N GLY A 201 -2.92 4.60 -5.39
CA GLY A 201 -2.22 4.26 -4.15
C GLY A 201 -0.90 5.01 -4.03
N ILE A 202 -0.27 4.96 -2.86
CA ILE A 202 1.02 5.57 -2.52
C ILE A 202 2.07 4.47 -2.50
N TYR A 203 3.09 4.58 -3.33
CA TYR A 203 4.22 3.66 -3.31
C TYR A 203 5.05 3.82 -2.04
N LEU A 204 5.44 2.71 -1.41
CA LEU A 204 6.16 2.69 -0.14
C LEU A 204 7.59 2.16 -0.24
N GLY A 205 7.96 1.57 -1.37
CA GLY A 205 9.21 0.84 -1.53
C GLY A 205 8.99 -0.66 -1.62
N ASN A 206 10.01 -1.41 -1.99
CA ASN A 206 10.03 -2.87 -2.09
C ASN A 206 8.80 -3.48 -2.78
N GLY A 207 8.33 -2.85 -3.87
CA GLY A 207 7.14 -3.32 -4.59
C GLY A 207 5.81 -3.19 -3.83
N LYS A 208 5.76 -2.53 -2.69
CA LYS A 208 4.56 -2.37 -1.85
C LYS A 208 3.96 -0.98 -1.99
N PHE A 209 2.64 -0.89 -1.83
CA PHE A 209 1.92 0.39 -1.86
C PHE A 209 0.72 0.39 -0.92
N ALA A 210 0.45 1.55 -0.32
CA ALA A 210 -0.74 1.77 0.52
C ALA A 210 -1.88 2.35 -0.31
N HIS A 211 -3.11 1.86 -0.09
CA HIS A 211 -4.31 2.36 -0.77
C HIS A 211 -5.58 2.02 -0.01
N ALA A 212 -6.69 2.70 -0.32
CA ALA A 212 -8.01 2.32 0.17
C ALA A 212 -8.63 1.28 -0.77
N SER A 213 -8.54 0.00 -0.41
CA SER A 213 -9.12 -1.14 -1.13
C SER A 213 -10.63 -1.20 -0.90
N VAL A 214 -11.40 -1.50 -1.95
CA VAL A 214 -12.86 -1.65 -1.85
C VAL A 214 -13.26 -2.82 -0.94
N SER A 215 -12.47 -3.89 -0.93
CA SER A 215 -12.75 -5.11 -0.15
C SER A 215 -12.14 -5.09 1.26
N ASN A 216 -10.97 -4.47 1.44
CA ASN A 216 -10.19 -4.60 2.66
C ASN A 216 -10.04 -3.28 3.45
N GLY A 217 -10.63 -2.18 2.94
CA GLY A 217 -10.34 -0.86 3.49
C GLY A 217 -8.92 -0.40 3.18
N VAL A 218 -8.38 0.51 3.99
CA VAL A 218 -7.00 0.96 3.82
C VAL A 218 -6.03 -0.17 4.19
N THR A 219 -5.18 -0.52 3.24
CA THR A 219 -4.25 -1.65 3.35
C THR A 219 -2.98 -1.42 2.54
N VAL A 220 -1.97 -2.25 2.77
CA VAL A 220 -0.78 -2.37 1.92
C VAL A 220 -0.96 -3.56 0.99
N SER A 221 -0.65 -3.38 -0.29
CA SER A 221 -0.70 -4.42 -1.33
C SER A 221 0.61 -4.48 -2.10
N ASP A 222 0.79 -5.57 -2.85
CA ASP A 222 1.98 -5.84 -3.65
C ASP A 222 1.76 -5.48 -5.12
N LEU A 223 2.75 -4.83 -5.75
CA LEU A 223 2.76 -4.57 -7.19
C LEU A 223 2.82 -5.85 -8.03
N SER A 224 3.38 -6.93 -7.47
CA SER A 224 3.47 -8.24 -8.11
C SER A 224 2.15 -9.02 -8.09
N ASP A 225 1.15 -8.58 -7.31
CA ASP A 225 -0.16 -9.20 -7.30
C ASP A 225 -0.79 -9.15 -8.71
N PRO A 226 -1.19 -10.30 -9.27
CA PRO A 226 -1.76 -10.37 -10.63
C PRO A 226 -3.00 -9.48 -10.84
N TYR A 227 -3.76 -9.19 -9.77
CA TYR A 227 -4.89 -8.28 -9.85
C TYR A 227 -4.45 -6.85 -10.16
N TYR A 228 -3.39 -6.37 -9.49
CA TYR A 228 -2.86 -5.01 -9.67
C TYR A 228 -2.01 -4.91 -10.93
N GLN A 229 -1.20 -5.92 -11.25
CA GLN A 229 -0.41 -5.96 -12.49
C GLN A 229 -1.28 -5.77 -13.74
N LYS A 230 -2.38 -6.53 -13.84
CA LYS A 230 -3.31 -6.45 -14.98
C LYS A 230 -4.04 -5.11 -15.09
N ARG A 231 -4.10 -4.34 -14.03
CA ARG A 231 -4.86 -3.08 -13.93
C ARG A 231 -3.98 -1.85 -13.84
N PHE A 232 -2.68 -2.03 -13.75
CA PHE A 232 -1.72 -0.95 -13.70
C PHE A 232 -1.78 -0.11 -14.99
N ILE A 233 -1.82 1.22 -14.82
CA ILE A 233 -1.81 2.17 -15.94
C ILE A 233 -0.46 2.87 -15.99
N SER A 234 -0.06 3.49 -14.89
CA SER A 234 1.16 4.28 -14.80
C SER A 234 1.50 4.60 -13.36
N ALA A 235 2.72 5.09 -13.17
CA ALA A 235 3.10 5.77 -11.94
C ALA A 235 3.33 7.27 -12.21
N GLY A 236 3.21 8.07 -11.17
CA GLY A 236 3.41 9.51 -11.25
C GLY A 236 4.04 10.09 -10.02
N ARG A 237 4.96 11.01 -10.23
CA ARG A 237 5.63 11.78 -9.19
C ARG A 237 4.99 13.15 -9.04
N ILE A 238 4.77 13.57 -7.81
CA ILE A 238 4.23 14.89 -7.52
C ILE A 238 5.29 15.94 -7.91
N PRO A 239 4.92 16.98 -8.69
CA PRO A 239 5.87 18.00 -9.12
C PRO A 239 6.50 18.73 -7.92
N ALA A 240 7.80 18.99 -7.98
CA ALA A 240 8.48 19.83 -7.01
C ALA A 240 7.83 21.23 -6.96
N GLY A 241 7.61 21.77 -5.76
CA GLY A 241 6.92 23.06 -5.59
C GLY A 241 5.40 22.97 -5.39
N SER A 242 4.80 21.76 -5.44
CA SER A 242 3.38 21.52 -5.14
C SER A 242 3.05 21.59 -3.63
N THR A 243 3.99 21.94 -2.81
CA THR A 243 3.82 22.11 -1.36
C THR A 243 3.07 23.41 -1.02
N ARG A 244 2.45 23.44 0.15
CA ARG A 244 1.79 24.63 0.70
C ARG A 244 2.85 25.74 0.87
N GLN A 245 2.64 26.87 0.20
CA GLN A 245 3.33 28.14 0.54
C GLN A 245 2.77 28.66 1.85
#